data_2add154a586b5c346c4a53b6cd788ff8
#
_entry.id   2add154a586b5c346c4a53b6cd788ff8
#
_cell.length_a   1.000
_cell.length_b   1.000
_cell.length_c   1.000
_cell.angle_alpha   90.00
_cell.angle_beta   90.00
_cell.angle_gamma   90.00
#
_symmetry.space_group_name_H-M   'P 1'
#
loop_
_entity.id
_entity.type
_entity.pdbx_description
1 polymer ?
#
loop_
_entity_poly.entity_id
_entity_poly.type
_entity_poly.pdbx_seq_one_letter_code
_entity_poly.pdbx_strand_id
1 'polypeptide(L)'
;GKEWTKEGEEAWCKEIRDFYGDDASEELDCIPKNGGGKWLNRALIESRMSPYTPVIRYDQSDEFGLLPEPRRAAEVADWIADTLQPLLDGLDKTRVSFVGEDFARSGDRTVIVPLLQQPNLSLKPPFVLELGNMPFAQQEQIMKHLLHGLPNLRGAALDARGNGQSIAEAMRDEFGAEVCESVMLSENWYRTHTAPFKAALEDGTLDAIPKDEDILTDLRAFELVRGVPRIPDVRTKGQDGKKRHGDAAIAFVLAHYASRELNAGPVRVASRRVRRISRTTHGF
;
A
#
# COMPACT_ATOMS: atom_id res chain seq x y z
N GLY A 1 -15.28 3.31 37.35
CA GLY A 1 -14.75 2.00 37.00
C GLY A 1 -15.88 0.99 37.06
N LYS A 2 -16.03 0.14 36.03
CA LYS A 2 -16.96 -0.99 36.08
C LYS A 2 -16.37 -2.01 37.05
N GLU A 3 -17.16 -2.45 38.03
CA GLU A 3 -16.75 -3.56 38.90
C GLU A 3 -16.62 -4.85 38.07
N TRP A 4 -15.56 -5.60 38.32
CA TRP A 4 -15.34 -6.90 37.68
C TRP A 4 -16.37 -7.91 38.21
N THR A 5 -17.09 -8.58 37.30
CA THR A 5 -17.98 -9.68 37.61
C THR A 5 -17.66 -10.86 36.68
N LYS A 6 -17.89 -12.08 37.16
CA LYS A 6 -17.63 -13.28 36.37
C LYS A 6 -18.49 -13.34 35.11
N GLU A 7 -19.76 -12.95 35.21
CA GLU A 7 -20.69 -12.85 34.08
C GLU A 7 -20.24 -11.79 33.06
N GLY A 8 -19.69 -10.67 33.54
CA GLY A 8 -19.13 -9.62 32.69
C GLY A 8 -17.89 -10.08 31.93
N GLU A 9 -17.03 -10.87 32.57
CA GLU A 9 -15.84 -11.47 31.93
C GLU A 9 -16.22 -12.51 30.89
N GLU A 10 -17.18 -13.40 31.19
CA GLU A 10 -17.68 -14.41 30.25
C GLU A 10 -18.32 -13.75 29.01
N ALA A 11 -19.11 -12.71 29.22
CA ALA A 11 -19.73 -11.93 28.13
C ALA A 11 -18.66 -11.25 27.25
N TRP A 12 -17.66 -10.62 27.86
CA TRP A 12 -16.53 -10.00 27.17
C TRP A 12 -15.68 -11.03 26.42
N CYS A 13 -15.37 -12.18 27.03
CA CYS A 13 -14.65 -13.25 26.35
C CYS A 13 -15.42 -13.78 25.14
N LYS A 14 -16.75 -13.90 25.26
CA LYS A 14 -17.59 -14.31 24.14
C LYS A 14 -17.58 -13.27 23.02
N GLU A 15 -17.76 -11.99 23.34
CA GLU A 15 -17.77 -10.91 22.38
C GLU A 15 -16.43 -10.86 21.59
N ILE A 16 -15.30 -11.01 22.28
CA ILE A 16 -13.99 -11.07 21.64
C ILE A 16 -13.87 -12.30 20.75
N ARG A 17 -14.29 -13.48 21.22
CA ARG A 17 -14.24 -14.70 20.40
C ARG A 17 -15.12 -14.60 19.16
N ASP A 18 -16.32 -14.04 19.29
CA ASP A 18 -17.23 -13.80 18.16
C ASP A 18 -16.62 -12.81 17.16
N PHE A 19 -15.88 -11.78 17.65
CA PHE A 19 -15.16 -10.82 16.82
C PHE A 19 -14.00 -11.45 16.04
N TYR A 20 -13.25 -12.37 16.67
CA TYR A 20 -12.16 -13.10 15.99
C TYR A 20 -12.67 -14.27 15.14
N GLY A 21 -13.89 -14.76 15.38
CA GLY A 21 -14.51 -15.84 14.62
C GLY A 21 -13.64 -17.09 14.54
N ASP A 22 -13.45 -17.61 13.34
CA ASP A 22 -12.64 -18.82 13.09
C ASP A 22 -11.16 -18.67 13.45
N ASP A 23 -10.67 -17.46 13.62
CA ASP A 23 -9.28 -17.20 13.98
C ASP A 23 -9.07 -17.11 15.50
N ALA A 24 -10.14 -17.15 16.30
CA ALA A 24 -10.07 -17.02 17.76
C ALA A 24 -9.11 -18.03 18.41
N SER A 25 -9.08 -19.26 17.93
CA SER A 25 -8.20 -20.30 18.47
C SER A 25 -6.72 -20.00 18.25
N GLU A 26 -6.36 -19.43 17.09
CA GLU A 26 -4.98 -19.09 16.77
C GLU A 26 -4.55 -17.79 17.47
N GLU A 27 -5.40 -16.77 17.40
CA GLU A 27 -5.07 -15.41 17.85
C GLU A 27 -5.23 -15.23 19.36
N LEU A 28 -6.20 -15.89 19.98
CA LEU A 28 -6.48 -15.76 21.43
C LEU A 28 -5.92 -16.90 22.26
N ASP A 29 -6.00 -18.14 21.75
CA ASP A 29 -5.59 -19.32 22.49
C ASP A 29 -4.18 -19.80 22.12
N CYS A 30 -3.53 -19.15 21.15
CA CYS A 30 -2.22 -19.54 20.61
C CYS A 30 -2.16 -20.99 20.10
N ILE A 31 -3.28 -21.51 19.62
CA ILE A 31 -3.38 -22.87 19.06
C ILE A 31 -3.16 -22.81 17.55
N PRO A 32 -2.02 -23.31 17.02
CA PRO A 32 -1.76 -23.28 15.59
C PRO A 32 -2.81 -24.06 14.81
N LYS A 33 -3.34 -23.47 13.73
CA LYS A 33 -4.20 -24.21 12.79
C LYS A 33 -3.38 -25.26 12.06
N ASN A 34 -3.86 -26.48 12.05
CA ASN A 34 -3.28 -27.57 11.27
C ASN A 34 -3.40 -27.24 9.78
N GLY A 35 -2.28 -26.92 9.14
CA GLY A 35 -2.21 -26.76 7.69
C GLY A 35 -1.98 -25.37 7.14
N GLY A 36 -1.60 -24.37 7.95
CA GLY A 36 -1.21 -23.03 7.47
C GLY A 36 -1.92 -21.93 8.23
N GLY A 37 -1.33 -21.49 9.33
CA GLY A 37 -1.75 -20.27 10.03
C GLY A 37 -1.63 -19.04 9.14
N LYS A 38 -2.36 -17.98 9.47
CA LYS A 38 -2.22 -16.68 8.80
C LYS A 38 -0.79 -16.21 8.94
N TRP A 39 -0.16 -15.89 7.83
CA TRP A 39 1.24 -15.47 7.81
C TRP A 39 1.49 -14.13 8.52
N LEU A 40 0.52 -13.21 8.44
CA LEU A 40 0.45 -12.00 9.25
C LEU A 40 -0.71 -12.14 10.25
N ASN A 41 -0.40 -12.09 11.55
CA ASN A 41 -1.43 -12.12 12.58
C ASN A 41 -2.09 -10.74 12.74
N ARG A 42 -3.31 -10.73 13.28
CA ARG A 42 -4.12 -9.53 13.47
C ARG A 42 -3.42 -8.51 14.38
N ALA A 43 -2.85 -8.97 15.48
CA ALA A 43 -2.22 -8.12 16.47
C ALA A 43 -1.03 -7.34 15.88
N LEU A 44 -0.21 -7.99 15.04
CA LEU A 44 0.89 -7.32 14.34
C LEU A 44 0.37 -6.21 13.43
N ILE A 45 -0.62 -6.51 12.59
CA ILE A 45 -1.19 -5.52 11.65
C ILE A 45 -1.81 -4.35 12.42
N GLU A 46 -2.68 -4.62 13.40
CA GLU A 46 -3.34 -3.59 14.21
C GLU A 46 -2.35 -2.72 14.96
N SER A 47 -1.20 -3.27 15.42
CA SER A 47 -0.15 -2.49 16.07
C SER A 47 0.51 -1.46 15.15
N ARG A 48 0.36 -1.60 13.83
CA ARG A 48 0.87 -0.69 12.78
C ARG A 48 -0.22 0.18 12.17
N MET A 49 -1.47 0.00 12.58
CA MET A 49 -2.58 0.77 12.04
C MET A 49 -2.71 2.14 12.70
N SER A 50 -3.15 3.09 11.89
CA SER A 50 -3.39 4.48 12.30
C SER A 50 -4.78 4.94 11.86
N PRO A 51 -5.58 5.52 12.75
CA PRO A 51 -6.87 6.11 12.40
C PRO A 51 -6.73 7.42 11.60
N TYR A 52 -5.51 7.96 11.50
CA TYR A 52 -5.24 9.23 10.82
C TYR A 52 -4.87 9.06 9.34
N THR A 53 -4.59 7.84 8.90
CA THR A 53 -4.28 7.54 7.49
C THR A 53 -5.59 7.20 6.78
N PRO A 54 -6.05 8.03 5.83
CA PRO A 54 -7.31 7.79 5.14
C PRO A 54 -7.19 6.74 4.04
N VAL A 55 -8.29 6.01 3.79
CA VAL A 55 -8.52 5.25 2.57
C VAL A 55 -9.45 6.05 1.68
N ILE A 56 -8.99 6.43 0.50
CA ILE A 56 -9.75 7.18 -0.48
C ILE A 56 -10.35 6.20 -1.48
N ARG A 57 -11.66 6.09 -1.51
CA ARG A 57 -12.38 5.17 -2.40
C ARG A 57 -13.07 5.93 -3.52
N TYR A 58 -12.78 5.51 -4.75
CA TYR A 58 -13.41 6.05 -5.95
C TYR A 58 -14.02 4.92 -6.76
N ASP A 59 -15.32 4.74 -6.59
CA ASP A 59 -16.09 3.69 -7.24
C ASP A 59 -16.88 4.28 -8.41
N GLN A 60 -16.87 3.58 -9.54
CA GLN A 60 -17.67 3.93 -10.70
C GLN A 60 -18.79 2.91 -10.93
N SER A 61 -19.88 3.39 -11.55
CA SER A 61 -20.98 2.54 -11.97
C SER A 61 -20.70 1.86 -13.32
N ASP A 62 -21.48 0.85 -13.66
CA ASP A 62 -21.38 0.20 -14.96
C ASP A 62 -21.72 1.18 -16.11
N GLU A 63 -22.63 2.11 -15.86
CA GLU A 63 -23.03 3.14 -16.83
C GLU A 63 -21.87 4.10 -17.13
N PHE A 64 -21.02 4.40 -16.16
CA PHE A 64 -19.81 5.19 -16.37
C PHE A 64 -18.91 4.56 -17.44
N GLY A 65 -18.74 3.23 -17.41
CA GLY A 65 -17.97 2.50 -18.41
C GLY A 65 -18.52 2.61 -19.85
N LEU A 66 -19.80 2.92 -19.98
CA LEU A 66 -20.47 3.10 -21.29
C LEU A 66 -20.38 4.53 -21.85
N LEU A 67 -19.96 5.50 -21.02
CA LEU A 67 -19.77 6.88 -21.49
C LEU A 67 -18.62 6.97 -22.50
N PRO A 68 -18.69 7.93 -23.46
CA PRO A 68 -17.56 8.24 -24.32
C PRO A 68 -16.30 8.59 -23.48
N GLU A 69 -15.12 8.14 -23.95
CA GLU A 69 -13.86 8.33 -23.26
C GLU A 69 -13.60 9.80 -22.83
N PRO A 70 -13.78 10.84 -23.68
CA PRO A 70 -13.54 12.22 -23.27
C PRO A 70 -14.40 12.68 -22.10
N ARG A 71 -15.61 12.12 -21.96
CA ARG A 71 -16.51 12.44 -20.85
C ARG A 71 -16.04 11.78 -19.55
N ARG A 72 -15.64 10.52 -19.63
CA ARG A 72 -15.02 9.84 -18.47
C ARG A 72 -13.74 10.54 -18.01
N ALA A 73 -12.91 10.95 -18.97
CA ALA A 73 -11.67 11.68 -18.67
C ALA A 73 -11.93 13.02 -17.97
N ALA A 74 -12.98 13.75 -18.37
CA ALA A 74 -13.38 15.00 -17.75
C ALA A 74 -13.88 14.77 -16.30
N GLU A 75 -14.76 13.80 -16.07
CA GLU A 75 -15.28 13.48 -14.74
C GLU A 75 -14.14 13.04 -13.78
N VAL A 76 -13.17 12.27 -14.28
CA VAL A 76 -12.00 11.88 -13.48
C VAL A 76 -11.06 13.07 -13.24
N ALA A 77 -10.92 13.99 -14.21
CA ALA A 77 -10.13 15.20 -13.99
C ALA A 77 -10.73 16.10 -12.89
N ASP A 78 -12.06 16.24 -12.85
CA ASP A 78 -12.76 16.96 -11.80
C ASP A 78 -12.54 16.28 -10.43
N TRP A 79 -12.70 14.95 -10.35
CA TRP A 79 -12.42 14.21 -9.12
C TRP A 79 -10.96 14.36 -8.68
N ILE A 80 -10.02 14.31 -9.61
CA ILE A 80 -8.58 14.54 -9.31
C ILE A 80 -8.39 15.93 -8.72
N ALA A 81 -8.98 16.97 -9.31
CA ALA A 81 -8.85 18.35 -8.85
C ALA A 81 -9.46 18.54 -7.44
N ASP A 82 -10.61 17.93 -7.18
CA ASP A 82 -11.35 18.13 -5.95
C ASP A 82 -10.87 17.23 -4.80
N THR A 83 -10.34 16.04 -5.10
CA THR A 83 -10.03 15.05 -4.08
C THR A 83 -8.53 14.72 -4.02
N LEU A 84 -7.92 14.32 -5.14
CA LEU A 84 -6.55 13.81 -5.13
C LEU A 84 -5.50 14.94 -5.04
N GLN A 85 -5.72 16.04 -5.78
CA GLN A 85 -4.77 17.16 -5.81
C GLN A 85 -4.58 17.81 -4.42
N PRO A 86 -5.64 18.10 -3.63
CA PRO A 86 -5.46 18.64 -2.28
C PRO A 86 -4.66 17.71 -1.35
N LEU A 87 -4.83 16.38 -1.49
CA LEU A 87 -4.02 15.43 -0.72
C LEU A 87 -2.54 15.51 -1.12
N LEU A 88 -2.24 15.58 -2.42
CA LEU A 88 -0.88 15.71 -2.93
C LEU A 88 -0.24 17.04 -2.53
N ASP A 89 -1.00 18.13 -2.55
CA ASP A 89 -0.52 19.46 -2.14
C ASP A 89 -0.18 19.53 -0.65
N GLY A 90 -0.89 18.77 0.18
CA GLY A 90 -0.64 18.65 1.61
C GLY A 90 0.62 17.84 1.98
N LEU A 91 1.27 17.16 1.04
CA LEU A 91 2.44 16.34 1.32
C LEU A 91 3.71 17.19 1.55
N ASP A 92 4.55 16.75 2.48
CA ASP A 92 5.88 17.32 2.69
C ASP A 92 6.77 17.10 1.45
N LYS A 93 7.01 18.17 0.70
CA LYS A 93 7.75 18.15 -0.57
C LYS A 93 9.23 17.75 -0.40
N THR A 94 9.74 17.67 0.83
CA THR A 94 11.11 17.23 1.12
C THR A 94 11.26 15.71 1.22
N ARG A 95 10.13 14.98 1.32
CA ARG A 95 10.13 13.53 1.46
C ARG A 95 10.43 12.83 0.15
N VAL A 96 10.98 11.64 0.28
CA VAL A 96 11.09 10.68 -0.83
C VAL A 96 9.86 9.80 -0.84
N SER A 97 9.33 9.51 -2.02
CA SER A 97 8.15 8.68 -2.17
C SER A 97 8.40 7.43 -3.02
N PHE A 98 7.60 6.40 -2.72
CA PHE A 98 7.54 5.12 -3.41
C PHE A 98 6.08 4.75 -3.62
N VAL A 99 5.78 3.92 -4.62
CA VAL A 99 4.42 3.48 -4.92
C VAL A 99 4.37 1.99 -5.18
N GLY A 100 3.31 1.36 -4.71
CA GLY A 100 2.91 0.01 -5.13
C GLY A 100 1.49 0.04 -5.64
N GLU A 101 1.21 -0.70 -6.71
CA GLU A 101 -0.12 -0.85 -7.28
C GLU A 101 -0.44 -2.32 -7.51
N ASP A 102 -1.61 -2.74 -7.06
CA ASP A 102 -2.26 -3.98 -7.48
C ASP A 102 -3.45 -3.63 -8.36
N PHE A 103 -3.39 -4.08 -9.60
CA PHE A 103 -4.31 -3.68 -10.64
C PHE A 103 -5.51 -4.61 -10.76
N ALA A 104 -6.72 -4.04 -10.77
CA ALA A 104 -7.93 -4.77 -11.13
C ALA A 104 -8.85 -3.95 -12.05
N ARG A 105 -9.73 -4.60 -12.80
CA ARG A 105 -10.72 -3.92 -13.62
C ARG A 105 -12.15 -4.11 -13.12
N SER A 106 -12.55 -5.33 -12.88
CA SER A 106 -13.92 -5.67 -12.51
C SER A 106 -13.94 -6.77 -11.48
N GLY A 107 -14.77 -6.62 -10.46
CA GLY A 107 -14.96 -7.58 -9.39
C GLY A 107 -13.98 -7.47 -8.22
N ASP A 108 -12.76 -7.02 -8.45
CA ASP A 108 -11.73 -6.71 -7.47
C ASP A 108 -11.43 -5.19 -7.53
N ARG A 109 -10.65 -4.64 -6.58
CA ARG A 109 -10.27 -3.22 -6.55
C ARG A 109 -8.86 -3.02 -7.05
N THR A 110 -8.61 -1.97 -7.83
CA THR A 110 -7.25 -1.47 -7.97
C THR A 110 -6.88 -0.74 -6.71
N VAL A 111 -5.78 -1.14 -6.09
CA VAL A 111 -5.26 -0.49 -4.89
C VAL A 111 -3.90 0.13 -5.18
N ILE A 112 -3.75 1.40 -4.80
CA ILE A 112 -2.50 2.15 -4.97
C ILE A 112 -2.06 2.63 -3.59
N VAL A 113 -0.83 2.28 -3.23
CA VAL A 113 -0.22 2.64 -1.94
C VAL A 113 1.00 3.51 -2.18
N PRO A 114 0.90 4.82 -2.01
CA PRO A 114 2.06 5.67 -1.87
C PRO A 114 2.68 5.50 -0.48
N LEU A 115 4.01 5.47 -0.39
CA LEU A 115 4.77 5.47 0.85
C LEU A 115 5.70 6.69 0.87
N LEU A 116 5.72 7.42 1.98
CA LEU A 116 6.66 8.51 2.22
C LEU A 116 7.72 8.09 3.23
N GLN A 117 8.98 8.24 2.85
CA GLN A 117 10.09 8.00 3.77
C GLN A 117 10.21 9.13 4.79
N GLN A 118 10.18 8.76 6.06
CA GLN A 118 10.30 9.68 7.19
C GLN A 118 11.78 9.98 7.50
N PRO A 119 12.12 11.02 8.31
CA PRO A 119 13.50 11.34 8.67
C PRO A 119 14.25 10.21 9.37
N ASN A 120 13.54 9.34 10.08
CA ASN A 120 14.08 8.15 10.74
C ASN A 120 14.13 6.93 9.80
N LEU A 121 13.94 7.14 8.50
CA LEU A 121 13.90 6.13 7.43
C LEU A 121 12.69 5.18 7.49
N SER A 122 11.76 5.34 8.42
CA SER A 122 10.51 4.57 8.37
C SER A 122 9.65 5.02 7.20
N LEU A 123 8.78 4.13 6.75
CA LEU A 123 7.86 4.34 5.63
C LEU A 123 6.44 4.48 6.17
N LYS A 124 5.72 5.49 5.71
CA LYS A 124 4.31 5.72 6.08
C LYS A 124 3.48 6.05 4.86
N PRO A 125 2.33 5.42 4.67
CA PRO A 125 1.38 5.86 3.65
C PRO A 125 0.72 7.17 4.10
N PRO A 126 0.69 8.21 3.27
CA PRO A 126 -0.09 9.42 3.56
C PRO A 126 -1.60 9.17 3.38
N PHE A 127 -1.95 8.25 2.50
CA PHE A 127 -3.28 7.72 2.22
C PHE A 127 -3.15 6.39 1.47
N VAL A 128 -4.25 5.67 1.31
CA VAL A 128 -4.39 4.54 0.36
C VAL A 128 -5.51 4.89 -0.61
N LEU A 129 -5.32 4.63 -1.88
CA LEU A 129 -6.32 4.86 -2.92
C LEU A 129 -6.87 3.52 -3.42
N GLU A 130 -8.19 3.36 -3.38
CA GLU A 130 -8.89 2.22 -3.93
C GLU A 130 -9.81 2.67 -5.07
N LEU A 131 -9.66 2.06 -6.24
CA LEU A 131 -10.48 2.33 -7.41
C LEU A 131 -11.37 1.11 -7.68
N GLY A 132 -12.68 1.33 -7.78
CA GLY A 132 -13.65 0.29 -8.07
C GLY A 132 -14.30 0.49 -9.44
N ASN A 133 -14.37 -0.59 -10.24
CA ASN A 133 -15.01 -0.60 -11.56
C ASN A 133 -14.53 0.51 -12.51
N MET A 134 -13.25 0.88 -12.38
CA MET A 134 -12.63 1.99 -13.14
C MET A 134 -12.09 1.47 -14.48
N PRO A 135 -12.44 2.10 -15.63
CA PRO A 135 -11.84 1.75 -16.93
C PRO A 135 -10.35 2.03 -16.98
N PHE A 136 -9.59 1.26 -17.76
CA PHE A 136 -8.13 1.33 -17.85
C PHE A 136 -7.57 2.74 -18.11
N ALA A 137 -8.15 3.44 -19.11
CA ALA A 137 -7.69 4.79 -19.46
C ALA A 137 -7.81 5.77 -18.28
N GLN A 138 -8.85 5.62 -17.46
CA GLN A 138 -9.06 6.46 -16.29
C GLN A 138 -8.16 6.06 -15.12
N GLN A 139 -7.85 4.77 -14.97
CA GLN A 139 -6.84 4.31 -13.99
C GLN A 139 -5.45 4.86 -14.37
N GLU A 140 -5.09 4.78 -15.65
CA GLU A 140 -3.85 5.35 -16.17
C GLU A 140 -3.79 6.86 -15.92
N GLN A 141 -4.89 7.59 -16.17
CA GLN A 141 -4.98 9.03 -15.91
C GLN A 141 -4.73 9.37 -14.43
N ILE A 142 -5.35 8.62 -13.50
CA ILE A 142 -5.18 8.80 -12.06
C ILE A 142 -3.75 8.47 -11.65
N MET A 143 -3.20 7.35 -12.13
CA MET A 143 -1.84 6.92 -11.81
C MET A 143 -0.79 7.93 -12.28
N LYS A 144 -0.89 8.42 -13.52
CA LYS A 144 0.00 9.47 -14.04
C LYS A 144 -0.02 10.71 -13.16
N HIS A 145 -1.22 11.18 -12.83
CA HIS A 145 -1.37 12.36 -11.98
C HIS A 145 -0.77 12.15 -10.59
N LEU A 146 -1.01 10.99 -9.99
CA LEU A 146 -0.44 10.61 -8.68
C LEU A 146 1.09 10.61 -8.73
N LEU A 147 1.69 9.91 -9.69
CA LEU A 147 3.15 9.79 -9.79
C LEU A 147 3.83 11.14 -10.02
N HIS A 148 3.23 12.03 -10.83
CA HIS A 148 3.74 13.40 -11.03
C HIS A 148 3.58 14.28 -9.79
N GLY A 149 2.52 14.09 -9.00
CA GLY A 149 2.22 14.90 -7.81
C GLY A 149 2.99 14.48 -6.55
N LEU A 150 3.50 13.25 -6.51
CA LEU A 150 4.24 12.75 -5.35
C LEU A 150 5.61 13.43 -5.20
N PRO A 151 6.03 13.76 -3.97
CA PRO A 151 7.33 14.40 -3.74
C PRO A 151 8.48 13.42 -4.00
N ASN A 152 9.47 13.86 -4.76
CA ASN A 152 10.73 13.13 -5.02
C ASN A 152 10.51 11.61 -5.25
N LEU A 153 9.62 11.26 -6.16
CA LEU A 153 9.35 9.87 -6.52
C LEU A 153 10.64 9.16 -6.92
N ARG A 154 10.92 8.02 -6.26
CA ARG A 154 12.12 7.21 -6.49
C ARG A 154 11.81 5.84 -7.06
N GLY A 155 10.64 5.29 -6.78
CA GLY A 155 10.27 3.99 -7.27
C GLY A 155 8.77 3.76 -7.27
N ALA A 156 8.28 3.10 -8.30
CA ALA A 156 6.92 2.61 -8.42
C ALA A 156 6.96 1.16 -8.94
N ALA A 157 6.39 0.24 -8.18
CA ALA A 157 6.27 -1.17 -8.56
C ALA A 157 4.81 -1.49 -8.85
N LEU A 158 4.52 -1.89 -10.07
CA LEU A 158 3.17 -2.08 -10.59
C LEU A 158 2.94 -3.55 -10.94
N ASP A 159 1.84 -4.14 -10.51
CA ASP A 159 1.50 -5.51 -10.91
C ASP A 159 1.25 -5.56 -12.41
N ALA A 160 2.10 -6.29 -13.12
CA ALA A 160 2.04 -6.45 -14.57
C ALA A 160 1.37 -7.77 -15.00
N ARG A 161 0.66 -8.45 -14.11
CA ARG A 161 -0.09 -9.65 -14.48
C ARG A 161 -1.35 -9.27 -15.27
N GLY A 162 -1.63 -10.07 -16.29
CA GLY A 162 -2.84 -9.90 -17.09
C GLY A 162 -2.96 -8.50 -17.71
N ASN A 163 -4.07 -7.83 -17.45
CA ASN A 163 -4.35 -6.50 -18.02
C ASN A 163 -3.57 -5.34 -17.39
N GLY A 164 -2.95 -5.55 -16.22
CA GLY A 164 -2.11 -4.54 -15.55
C GLY A 164 -0.86 -4.20 -16.34
N GLN A 165 -0.41 -5.10 -17.22
CA GLN A 165 0.77 -4.88 -18.04
C GLN A 165 0.72 -3.59 -18.86
N SER A 166 -0.45 -3.24 -19.43
CA SER A 166 -0.59 -2.04 -20.26
C SER A 166 -0.37 -0.74 -19.47
N ILE A 167 -0.89 -0.66 -18.24
CA ILE A 167 -0.68 0.52 -17.38
C ILE A 167 0.78 0.56 -16.91
N ALA A 168 1.33 -0.58 -16.49
CA ALA A 168 2.71 -0.66 -16.06
C ALA A 168 3.70 -0.26 -17.18
N GLU A 169 3.46 -0.67 -18.43
CA GLU A 169 4.24 -0.25 -19.59
C GLU A 169 4.10 1.25 -19.84
N ALA A 170 2.87 1.81 -19.83
CA ALA A 170 2.65 3.25 -20.00
C ALA A 170 3.37 4.10 -18.94
N MET A 171 3.36 3.65 -17.67
CA MET A 171 4.10 4.34 -16.60
C MET A 171 5.61 4.22 -16.79
N ARG A 172 6.10 3.06 -17.19
CA ARG A 172 7.53 2.88 -17.46
C ARG A 172 8.01 3.74 -18.64
N ASP A 173 7.20 3.88 -19.67
CA ASP A 173 7.52 4.71 -20.84
C ASP A 173 7.57 6.20 -20.47
N GLU A 174 6.73 6.65 -19.53
CA GLU A 174 6.67 8.05 -19.11
C GLU A 174 7.72 8.41 -18.04
N PHE A 175 7.93 7.54 -17.04
CA PHE A 175 8.81 7.82 -15.90
C PHE A 175 10.18 7.14 -15.99
N GLY A 176 10.37 6.23 -16.94
CA GLY A 176 11.59 5.44 -17.13
C GLY A 176 11.61 4.16 -16.29
N ALA A 177 12.31 3.14 -16.81
CA ALA A 177 12.44 1.84 -16.18
C ALA A 177 13.22 1.87 -14.84
N GLU A 178 13.97 2.93 -14.58
CA GLU A 178 14.68 3.14 -13.31
C GLU A 178 13.74 3.58 -12.17
N VAL A 179 12.58 4.15 -12.52
CA VAL A 179 11.57 4.62 -11.58
C VAL A 179 10.36 3.68 -11.53
N CYS A 180 9.88 3.23 -12.69
CA CYS A 180 8.70 2.38 -12.78
C CYS A 180 9.06 0.97 -13.22
N GLU A 181 8.79 -0.02 -12.38
CA GLU A 181 8.98 -1.43 -12.68
C GLU A 181 7.66 -2.16 -12.85
N SER A 182 7.56 -2.90 -13.94
CA SER A 182 6.47 -3.85 -14.20
C SER A 182 6.79 -5.18 -13.52
N VAL A 183 6.12 -5.48 -12.42
CA VAL A 183 6.41 -6.64 -11.58
C VAL A 183 5.56 -7.83 -11.98
N MET A 184 6.21 -8.96 -12.28
CA MET A 184 5.54 -10.24 -12.43
C MET A 184 5.54 -10.99 -11.11
N LEU A 185 4.40 -11.05 -10.42
CA LEU A 185 4.23 -11.68 -9.11
C LEU A 185 4.32 -13.22 -9.21
N SER A 186 5.54 -13.74 -9.43
CA SER A 186 5.84 -15.16 -9.45
C SER A 186 6.02 -15.72 -8.03
N GLU A 187 5.98 -17.06 -7.87
CA GLU A 187 6.27 -17.70 -6.58
C GLU A 187 7.66 -17.31 -6.05
N ASN A 188 8.66 -17.20 -6.93
CA ASN A 188 10.00 -16.77 -6.54
C ASN A 188 10.03 -15.32 -6.06
N TRP A 189 9.24 -14.44 -6.69
CA TRP A 189 9.11 -13.05 -6.27
C TRP A 189 8.52 -12.97 -4.85
N TYR A 190 7.41 -13.68 -4.58
CA TYR A 190 6.82 -13.75 -3.24
C TYR A 190 7.82 -14.28 -2.20
N ARG A 191 8.53 -15.37 -2.52
CA ARG A 191 9.54 -15.96 -1.62
C ARG A 191 10.61 -14.95 -1.20
N THR A 192 11.01 -14.08 -2.12
CA THR A 192 12.09 -13.11 -1.89
C THR A 192 11.60 -11.85 -1.17
N HIS A 193 10.41 -11.35 -1.50
CA HIS A 193 10.02 -9.99 -1.13
C HIS A 193 8.97 -9.90 -0.02
N THR A 194 8.24 -10.97 0.29
CA THR A 194 7.25 -10.94 1.37
C THR A 194 7.90 -10.97 2.76
N ALA A 195 8.94 -11.77 2.98
CA ALA A 195 9.60 -11.85 4.28
C ALA A 195 10.18 -10.50 4.75
N PRO A 196 10.89 -9.71 3.91
CA PRO A 196 11.28 -8.34 4.26
C PRO A 196 10.11 -7.42 4.59
N PHE A 197 8.96 -7.57 3.91
CA PHE A 197 7.76 -6.81 4.23
C PHE A 197 7.24 -7.11 5.63
N LYS A 198 7.16 -8.40 6.01
CA LYS A 198 6.79 -8.80 7.38
C LYS A 198 7.77 -8.24 8.41
N ALA A 199 9.07 -8.35 8.17
CA ALA A 199 10.09 -7.79 9.05
C ALA A 199 9.90 -6.27 9.25
N ALA A 200 9.57 -5.53 8.17
CA ALA A 200 9.30 -4.10 8.28
C ALA A 200 8.09 -3.76 9.15
N LEU A 201 7.07 -4.63 9.16
CA LEU A 201 5.94 -4.51 10.09
C LEU A 201 6.37 -4.85 11.53
N GLU A 202 7.13 -5.91 11.73
CA GLU A 202 7.62 -6.33 13.05
C GLU A 202 8.52 -5.25 13.68
N ASP A 203 9.43 -4.67 12.91
CA ASP A 203 10.37 -3.64 13.35
C ASP A 203 9.75 -2.23 13.43
N GLY A 204 8.53 -2.02 12.91
CA GLY A 204 7.88 -0.71 12.82
C GLY A 204 8.53 0.24 11.84
N THR A 205 9.33 -0.26 10.89
CA THR A 205 9.89 0.54 9.79
C THR A 205 8.87 0.77 8.67
N LEU A 206 7.81 -0.02 8.61
CA LEU A 206 6.56 0.28 7.89
C LEU A 206 5.45 0.44 8.91
N ASP A 207 4.86 1.62 8.98
CA ASP A 207 3.93 2.04 10.04
C ASP A 207 2.82 2.92 9.48
N ALA A 208 1.84 3.26 10.32
CA ALA A 208 0.70 4.11 9.97
C ALA A 208 -0.18 3.55 8.83
N ILE A 209 -0.31 2.22 8.74
CA ILE A 209 -1.30 1.58 7.84
C ILE A 209 -2.70 2.09 8.20
N PRO A 210 -3.60 2.37 7.23
CA PRO A 210 -4.95 2.79 7.53
C PRO A 210 -5.68 1.85 8.49
N LYS A 211 -6.34 2.39 9.52
CA LYS A 211 -7.22 1.61 10.39
C LYS A 211 -8.55 1.37 9.69
N ASP A 212 -8.57 0.38 8.84
CA ASP A 212 -9.69 0.01 7.96
C ASP A 212 -9.81 -1.52 7.94
N GLU A 213 -11.03 -2.05 8.11
CA GLU A 213 -11.26 -3.50 8.21
C GLU A 213 -11.03 -4.23 6.89
N ASP A 214 -11.25 -3.56 5.74
CA ASP A 214 -10.96 -4.15 4.45
C ASP A 214 -9.46 -4.28 4.22
N ILE A 215 -8.68 -3.25 4.57
CA ILE A 215 -7.21 -3.29 4.55
C ILE A 215 -6.68 -4.37 5.50
N LEU A 216 -7.25 -4.47 6.70
CA LEU A 216 -6.88 -5.52 7.67
C LEU A 216 -7.14 -6.92 7.09
N THR A 217 -8.31 -7.12 6.49
CA THR A 217 -8.71 -8.39 5.88
C THR A 217 -7.78 -8.78 4.74
N ASP A 218 -7.44 -7.82 3.89
CA ASP A 218 -6.50 -8.05 2.78
C ASP A 218 -5.11 -8.44 3.28
N LEU A 219 -4.56 -7.72 4.26
CA LEU A 219 -3.25 -8.04 4.83
C LEU A 219 -3.22 -9.42 5.49
N ARG A 220 -4.35 -9.84 6.09
CA ARG A 220 -4.53 -11.18 6.67
C ARG A 220 -4.75 -12.27 5.62
N ALA A 221 -4.98 -11.93 4.36
CA ALA A 221 -5.14 -12.91 3.29
C ALA A 221 -3.84 -13.66 2.94
N PHE A 222 -2.67 -13.20 3.39
CA PHE A 222 -1.42 -13.94 3.22
C PHE A 222 -1.45 -15.28 3.96
N GLU A 223 -1.15 -16.34 3.23
CA GLU A 223 -1.04 -17.70 3.74
C GLU A 223 0.26 -18.37 3.28
N LEU A 224 0.76 -19.33 4.06
CA LEU A 224 1.91 -20.14 3.66
C LEU A 224 1.44 -21.25 2.70
N VAL A 225 1.65 -21.04 1.41
CA VAL A 225 1.37 -22.05 0.39
C VAL A 225 2.68 -22.73 0.00
N ARG A 226 2.85 -23.98 0.38
CA ARG A 226 4.10 -24.74 0.16
C ARG A 226 5.35 -24.02 0.72
N GLY A 227 5.19 -23.38 1.86
CA GLY A 227 6.27 -22.63 2.54
C GLY A 227 6.57 -21.25 1.94
N VAL A 228 5.76 -20.78 0.99
CA VAL A 228 5.88 -19.44 0.40
C VAL A 228 4.69 -18.59 0.84
N PRO A 229 4.91 -17.44 1.49
CA PRO A 229 3.83 -16.52 1.82
C PRO A 229 3.27 -15.89 0.54
N ARG A 230 2.00 -16.14 0.25
CA ARG A 230 1.30 -15.55 -0.90
C ARG A 230 -0.18 -15.44 -0.63
N ILE A 231 -0.87 -14.64 -1.42
CA ILE A 231 -2.34 -14.59 -1.41
C ILE A 231 -2.85 -15.82 -2.19
N PRO A 232 -3.68 -16.69 -1.59
CA PRO A 232 -4.32 -17.81 -2.30
C PRO A 232 -5.42 -17.30 -3.24
N ASP A 233 -5.75 -18.06 -4.27
CA ASP A 233 -6.78 -17.71 -5.25
C ASP A 233 -8.22 -17.80 -4.69
N VAL A 234 -8.40 -17.46 -3.42
CA VAL A 234 -9.70 -17.46 -2.71
C VAL A 234 -10.15 -16.03 -2.49
N ARG A 235 -11.37 -15.71 -2.89
CA ARG A 235 -11.95 -14.38 -2.73
C ARG A 235 -12.73 -14.27 -1.43
N THR A 236 -12.50 -13.20 -0.68
CA THR A 236 -13.27 -12.79 0.50
C THR A 236 -14.31 -11.73 0.12
N LYS A 237 -15.28 -11.46 1.00
CA LYS A 237 -16.22 -10.33 0.84
C LYS A 237 -15.77 -9.19 1.73
N GLY A 238 -15.62 -7.99 1.15
CA GLY A 238 -15.40 -6.75 1.89
C GLY A 238 -16.65 -6.24 2.61
N GLN A 239 -16.51 -5.18 3.41
CA GLN A 239 -17.63 -4.54 4.12
C GLN A 239 -18.72 -4.02 3.17
N ASP A 240 -18.33 -3.61 1.97
CA ASP A 240 -19.23 -3.17 0.89
C ASP A 240 -19.94 -4.34 0.15
N GLY A 241 -19.69 -5.57 0.57
CA GLY A 241 -20.23 -6.79 -0.04
C GLY A 241 -19.56 -7.19 -1.36
N LYS A 242 -18.59 -6.39 -1.86
CA LYS A 242 -17.79 -6.70 -3.04
C LYS A 242 -16.75 -7.77 -2.71
N LYS A 243 -16.31 -8.48 -3.73
CA LYS A 243 -15.24 -9.47 -3.60
C LYS A 243 -13.89 -8.75 -3.45
N ARG A 244 -13.05 -9.28 -2.56
CA ARG A 244 -11.66 -8.83 -2.34
C ARG A 244 -10.73 -10.03 -2.47
N HIS A 245 -9.53 -9.77 -2.93
CA HIS A 245 -8.52 -10.80 -3.18
C HIS A 245 -7.16 -10.47 -2.55
N GLY A 246 -7.15 -9.65 -1.50
CA GLY A 246 -5.91 -9.21 -0.86
C GLY A 246 -5.20 -8.09 -1.64
N ASP A 247 -5.97 -7.33 -2.43
CA ASP A 247 -5.45 -6.31 -3.35
C ASP A 247 -4.59 -5.28 -2.59
N ALA A 248 -5.04 -4.81 -1.42
CA ALA A 248 -4.25 -3.89 -0.60
C ALA A 248 -2.95 -4.53 -0.09
N ALA A 249 -2.96 -5.81 0.25
CA ALA A 249 -1.75 -6.49 0.71
C ALA A 249 -0.68 -6.57 -0.38
N ILE A 250 -1.08 -6.86 -1.61
CA ILE A 250 -0.17 -6.88 -2.78
C ILE A 250 0.38 -5.48 -3.02
N ALA A 251 -0.48 -4.44 -3.04
CA ALA A 251 -0.03 -3.07 -3.25
C ALA A 251 0.96 -2.60 -2.16
N PHE A 252 0.74 -2.95 -0.88
CA PHE A 252 1.68 -2.66 0.20
C PHE A 252 3.02 -3.37 0.04
N VAL A 253 3.03 -4.65 -0.34
CA VAL A 253 4.29 -5.39 -0.59
C VAL A 253 5.03 -4.80 -1.77
N LEU A 254 4.33 -4.42 -2.85
CA LEU A 254 4.92 -3.76 -4.02
C LEU A 254 5.50 -2.38 -3.66
N ALA A 255 4.80 -1.56 -2.86
CA ALA A 255 5.31 -0.28 -2.40
C ALA A 255 6.57 -0.44 -1.52
N HIS A 256 6.58 -1.42 -0.62
CA HIS A 256 7.75 -1.75 0.19
C HIS A 256 8.90 -2.28 -0.68
N TYR A 257 8.60 -3.13 -1.66
CA TYR A 257 9.58 -3.60 -2.65
C TYR A 257 10.21 -2.41 -3.40
N ALA A 258 9.38 -1.48 -3.92
CA ALA A 258 9.88 -0.29 -4.61
C ALA A 258 10.84 0.53 -3.73
N SER A 259 10.55 0.66 -2.44
CA SER A 259 11.41 1.41 -1.51
C SER A 259 12.79 0.77 -1.29
N ARG A 260 12.90 -0.54 -1.46
CA ARG A 260 14.14 -1.29 -1.25
C ARG A 260 14.96 -1.46 -2.52
N GLU A 261 14.32 -1.78 -3.63
CA GLU A 261 14.99 -2.21 -4.86
C GLU A 261 15.11 -1.07 -5.88
N LEU A 262 14.16 -0.11 -5.93
CA LEU A 262 14.16 0.97 -6.89
C LEU A 262 14.75 2.29 -6.35
N ASN A 263 15.23 2.29 -5.11
CA ASN A 263 15.79 3.48 -4.46
C ASN A 263 17.22 3.84 -4.94
N ALA A 264 17.71 3.22 -6.00
CA ALA A 264 19.08 3.37 -6.50
C ALA A 264 19.31 4.64 -7.37
N GLY A 265 18.40 5.63 -7.33
CA GLY A 265 18.62 6.91 -8.03
C GLY A 265 19.89 7.61 -7.57
N PRO A 266 20.50 8.48 -8.40
CA PRO A 266 21.76 9.12 -8.11
C PRO A 266 21.69 9.87 -6.78
N VAL A 267 22.51 9.46 -5.82
CA VAL A 267 22.69 10.20 -4.56
C VAL A 267 23.28 11.57 -4.93
N ARG A 268 22.45 12.60 -4.93
CA ARG A 268 22.94 13.97 -5.03
C ARG A 268 23.63 14.31 -3.70
N VAL A 269 24.91 13.99 -3.62
CA VAL A 269 25.75 14.47 -2.53
C VAL A 269 25.93 15.97 -2.73
N ALA A 270 25.16 16.76 -1.99
CA ALA A 270 25.42 18.20 -1.90
C ALA A 270 26.73 18.38 -1.11
N SER A 271 27.86 18.41 -1.81
CA SER A 271 29.13 18.79 -1.21
C SER A 271 29.06 20.27 -0.86
N ARG A 272 28.88 20.58 0.43
CA ARG A 272 29.04 21.92 0.94
C ARG A 272 30.53 22.28 0.82
N ARG A 273 30.92 23.06 -0.19
CA ARG A 273 32.27 23.63 -0.26
C ARG A 273 32.51 24.45 1.02
N VAL A 274 33.29 23.88 1.92
CA VAL A 274 33.83 24.67 3.06
C VAL A 274 34.75 25.70 2.46
N ARG A 275 34.36 26.98 2.49
CA ARG A 275 35.24 28.08 2.16
C ARG A 275 36.43 28.02 3.13
N ARG A 276 37.61 27.63 2.63
CA ARG A 276 38.88 27.86 3.33
C ARG A 276 39.05 29.37 3.52
N ILE A 277 38.95 29.83 4.75
CA ILE A 277 39.39 31.18 5.12
C ILE A 277 40.91 31.19 5.02
N SER A 278 41.47 31.81 3.99
CA SER A 278 42.90 32.07 3.93
C SER A 278 43.25 33.06 5.04
N ARG A 279 43.94 32.62 6.07
CA ARG A 279 44.61 33.53 7.00
C ARG A 279 45.75 34.19 6.24
N THR A 280 45.57 35.43 5.87
CA THR A 280 46.67 36.30 5.45
C THR A 280 47.50 36.64 6.70
N THR A 281 48.64 36.00 6.85
CA THR A 281 49.67 36.42 7.82
C THR A 281 50.34 37.67 7.25
N HIS A 282 50.05 38.81 7.83
CA HIS A 282 50.90 39.98 7.65
C HIS A 282 52.15 39.74 8.51
N GLY A 283 53.28 39.52 7.85
CA GLY A 283 54.58 39.56 8.47
C GLY A 283 55.07 41.00 8.52
N PHE A 284 55.64 41.34 9.66
CA PHE A 284 56.47 42.50 9.84
C PHE A 284 57.82 42.36 9.12
#